data_c18833853178011010d40ffb46fb03ad
#
_entry.id   c18833853178011010d40ffb46fb03ad
#
_cell.length_a   1.000
_cell.length_b   1.000
_cell.length_c   1.000
_cell.angle_alpha   90.00
_cell.angle_beta   90.00
_cell.angle_gamma   90.00
#
_symmetry.space_group_name_H-M   'P 1'
#
loop_
_entity.id
_entity.type
_entity.pdbx_description
1 polymer ?
#
loop_
_entity_poly.entity_id
_entity_poly.type
_entity_poly.pdbx_seq_one_letter_code
_entity_poly.pdbx_strand_id
1 'polypeptide(L)'
;MTDQFLKSLLQKLNADETDNLIHLRPLSRSVSFAKVWVRKAEEQKGLNDFDGPYNFYFIKNEEGIYVANIVDMRTDLHWYVEEKFRGHGYLTKTLKEVILYHLFQSRNEQRITINQDAIGDENFKASENVALSVGFKKINKEYLLQDTNYQIENYIDGDNTVMSEEKVDSLKKRIKRLAQSLSMIQTEIEMTLGMVDFVEELGETATTLNKQAFDLKEIWWEENKNSFKNEKDE
;
A
#
# COMPACT_ATOMS: atom_id res chain seq x y z
N MET A 1 13.07 -7.33 -3.43
CA MET A 1 13.24 -6.47 -2.24
C MET A 1 14.18 -7.15 -1.27
N THR A 2 14.97 -6.38 -0.49
CA THR A 2 15.90 -6.93 0.49
C THR A 2 15.33 -6.87 1.90
N ASP A 3 15.75 -7.77 2.79
CA ASP A 3 15.37 -7.75 4.21
C ASP A 3 15.71 -6.42 4.88
N GLN A 4 16.83 -5.80 4.50
CA GLN A 4 17.22 -4.49 5.01
C GLN A 4 16.21 -3.40 4.66
N PHE A 5 15.67 -3.43 3.44
CA PHE A 5 14.61 -2.51 3.03
C PHE A 5 13.32 -2.76 3.83
N LEU A 6 12.91 -4.03 3.96
CA LEU A 6 11.72 -4.41 4.73
C LEU A 6 11.83 -3.99 6.19
N LYS A 7 13.01 -4.18 6.80
CA LYS A 7 13.33 -3.71 8.15
C LYS A 7 13.23 -2.19 8.27
N SER A 8 13.76 -1.46 7.30
CA SER A 8 13.71 0.02 7.31
C SER A 8 12.29 0.57 7.28
N LEU A 9 11.36 -0.11 6.58
CA LEU A 9 9.95 0.26 6.58
C LEU A 9 9.29 0.12 7.96
N LEU A 10 9.61 -0.96 8.71
CA LEU A 10 9.12 -1.14 10.07
C LEU A 10 9.67 -0.05 11.01
N GLN A 11 10.94 0.31 10.86
CA GLN A 11 11.57 1.36 11.65
C GLN A 11 10.90 2.73 11.39
N LYS A 12 10.66 3.07 10.12
CA LYS A 12 9.97 4.31 9.75
C LYS A 12 8.56 4.37 10.33
N LEU A 13 7.79 3.28 10.23
CA LEU A 13 6.44 3.23 10.78
C LEU A 13 6.41 3.35 12.30
N ASN A 14 7.36 2.71 12.99
CA ASN A 14 7.47 2.80 14.45
C ASN A 14 7.99 4.17 14.93
N ALA A 15 8.64 4.94 14.05
CA ALA A 15 9.06 6.33 14.31
C ALA A 15 8.05 7.38 13.81
N ASP A 16 6.91 6.94 13.22
CA ASP A 16 5.93 7.80 12.55
C ASP A 16 6.51 8.65 11.38
N GLU A 17 7.52 8.10 10.70
CA GLU A 17 8.24 8.74 9.60
C GLU A 17 7.83 8.14 8.25
N THR A 18 6.61 8.43 7.78
CA THR A 18 6.10 7.84 6.53
C THR A 18 6.52 8.59 5.26
N ASP A 19 7.00 9.84 5.37
CA ASP A 19 7.47 10.71 4.26
C ASP A 19 6.47 10.85 3.09
N ASN A 20 5.19 10.59 3.28
CA ASN A 20 4.18 10.42 2.23
C ASN A 20 4.50 9.32 1.20
N LEU A 21 5.35 8.37 1.57
CA LEU A 21 5.67 7.20 0.75
C LEU A 21 4.91 5.95 1.20
N ILE A 22 4.44 5.90 2.44
CA ILE A 22 3.70 4.79 3.02
C ILE A 22 2.29 5.27 3.34
N HIS A 23 1.30 4.68 2.67
CA HIS A 23 -0.11 4.98 2.89
C HIS A 23 -0.80 3.74 3.45
N LEU A 24 -1.26 3.83 4.69
CA LEU A 24 -1.83 2.72 5.46
C LEU A 24 -3.35 2.74 5.42
N ARG A 25 -3.96 1.55 5.39
CA ARG A 25 -5.37 1.31 5.64
C ARG A 25 -5.49 0.17 6.65
N PRO A 26 -6.06 0.38 7.83
CA PRO A 26 -6.26 -0.69 8.81
C PRO A 26 -7.22 -1.75 8.26
N LEU A 27 -6.84 -3.03 8.29
CA LEU A 27 -7.72 -4.17 8.02
C LEU A 27 -8.25 -4.78 9.31
N SER A 28 -7.47 -4.65 10.38
CA SER A 28 -7.83 -5.08 11.73
C SER A 28 -6.97 -4.31 12.74
N ARG A 29 -7.19 -4.57 14.03
CA ARG A 29 -6.34 -4.01 15.09
C ARG A 29 -4.85 -4.36 14.93
N SER A 30 -4.55 -5.55 14.39
CA SER A 30 -3.17 -6.07 14.26
C SER A 30 -2.60 -5.99 12.85
N VAL A 31 -3.39 -5.67 11.81
CA VAL A 31 -2.95 -5.67 10.42
C VAL A 31 -3.36 -4.40 9.71
N SER A 32 -2.42 -3.76 9.05
CA SER A 32 -2.67 -2.68 8.11
C SER A 32 -2.24 -3.08 6.70
N PHE A 33 -3.13 -2.94 5.72
CA PHE A 33 -2.76 -2.94 4.32
C PHE A 33 -2.11 -1.61 3.97
N ALA A 34 -1.14 -1.61 3.07
CA ALA A 34 -0.46 -0.40 2.66
C ALA A 34 -0.12 -0.38 1.18
N LYS A 35 -0.06 0.84 0.66
CA LYS A 35 0.60 1.16 -0.60
C LYS A 35 1.89 1.90 -0.31
N VAL A 36 3.02 1.33 -0.76
CA VAL A 36 4.36 1.85 -0.45
C VAL A 36 5.07 2.25 -1.75
N TRP A 37 5.46 3.51 -1.83
CA TRP A 37 6.33 4.02 -2.88
C TRP A 37 7.79 3.87 -2.44
N VAL A 38 8.66 3.40 -3.34
CA VAL A 38 10.08 3.16 -3.01
C VAL A 38 10.87 4.48 -3.00
N ARG A 39 10.44 5.45 -3.82
CA ARG A 39 11.10 6.76 -3.96
C ARG A 39 10.09 7.88 -4.20
N LYS A 40 10.49 9.11 -3.96
CA LYS A 40 9.70 10.30 -4.28
C LYS A 40 9.70 10.55 -5.78
N ALA A 41 8.68 11.28 -6.27
CA ALA A 41 8.57 11.60 -7.69
C ALA A 41 9.80 12.35 -8.23
N GLU A 42 10.38 13.23 -7.42
CA GLU A 42 11.56 14.04 -7.76
C GLU A 42 12.85 13.20 -7.87
N GLU A 43 12.87 12.00 -7.27
CA GLU A 43 14.00 11.08 -7.28
C GLU A 43 13.96 10.11 -8.48
N GLN A 44 12.93 10.19 -9.31
CA GLN A 44 12.76 9.35 -10.50
C GLN A 44 13.80 9.72 -11.55
N LYS A 45 14.63 8.77 -11.95
CA LYS A 45 15.78 9.02 -12.83
C LYS A 45 15.53 8.75 -14.31
N GLY A 46 14.46 8.07 -14.66
CA GLY A 46 14.18 7.69 -16.05
C GLY A 46 12.71 7.72 -16.41
N LEU A 47 12.39 7.96 -17.67
CA LEU A 47 11.01 8.00 -18.18
C LEU A 47 10.28 6.66 -18.03
N ASN A 48 11.01 5.54 -17.95
CA ASN A 48 10.47 4.18 -17.84
C ASN A 48 10.49 3.62 -16.41
N ASP A 49 11.06 4.36 -15.45
CA ASP A 49 11.14 3.95 -14.05
C ASP A 49 9.82 4.26 -13.31
N PHE A 50 8.70 3.81 -13.86
CA PHE A 50 7.44 3.91 -13.15
C PHE A 50 7.39 2.82 -12.07
N ASP A 51 8.02 3.08 -10.95
CA ASP A 51 7.86 2.30 -9.73
C ASP A 51 6.52 2.71 -9.08
N GLY A 52 5.44 2.09 -9.54
CA GLY A 52 4.13 2.23 -8.90
C GLY A 52 4.17 1.73 -7.46
N PRO A 53 3.14 2.02 -6.65
CA PRO A 53 3.16 1.59 -5.27
C PRO A 53 3.10 0.07 -5.18
N TYR A 54 3.94 -0.49 -4.31
CA TYR A 54 3.89 -1.90 -3.95
C TYR A 54 2.85 -2.13 -2.86
N ASN A 55 2.17 -3.26 -2.90
CA ASN A 55 1.22 -3.66 -1.87
C ASN A 55 1.96 -4.32 -0.71
N PHE A 56 1.64 -3.89 0.51
CA PHE A 56 2.21 -4.42 1.74
C PHE A 56 1.13 -4.73 2.76
N TYR A 57 1.44 -5.65 3.65
CA TYR A 57 0.74 -5.84 4.92
C TYR A 57 1.74 -5.60 6.05
N PHE A 58 1.41 -4.70 6.95
CA PHE A 58 2.18 -4.44 8.17
C PHE A 58 1.46 -5.02 9.37
N ILE A 59 2.19 -5.75 10.18
CA ILE A 59 1.67 -6.52 11.32
C ILE A 59 2.14 -5.87 12.61
N LYS A 60 1.20 -5.61 13.52
CA LYS A 60 1.45 -5.07 14.86
C LYS A 60 1.36 -6.17 15.93
N ASN A 61 2.13 -5.99 16.98
CA ASN A 61 1.93 -6.72 18.22
C ASN A 61 0.80 -6.07 19.07
N GLU A 62 0.56 -6.61 20.26
CA GLU A 62 -0.45 -6.14 21.19
C GLU A 62 -0.20 -4.72 21.71
N GLU A 63 1.05 -4.28 21.71
CA GLU A 63 1.47 -2.93 22.11
C GLU A 63 1.33 -1.89 20.98
N GLY A 64 0.89 -2.33 19.79
CA GLY A 64 0.75 -1.46 18.61
C GLY A 64 2.04 -1.23 17.83
N ILE A 65 3.13 -1.93 18.17
CA ILE A 65 4.42 -1.83 17.48
C ILE A 65 4.39 -2.69 16.21
N TYR A 66 4.84 -2.16 15.09
CA TYR A 66 5.00 -2.91 13.85
C TYR A 66 6.20 -3.86 13.96
N VAL A 67 5.94 -5.16 13.86
CA VAL A 67 6.89 -6.24 14.12
C VAL A 67 7.22 -7.09 12.90
N ALA A 68 6.37 -7.05 11.88
CA ALA A 68 6.55 -7.79 10.64
C ALA A 68 5.90 -7.07 9.47
N ASN A 69 6.34 -7.39 8.26
CA ASN A 69 5.67 -7.00 7.04
C ASN A 69 5.68 -8.12 6.00
N ILE A 70 4.74 -8.04 5.07
CA ILE A 70 4.63 -8.89 3.89
C ILE A 70 4.51 -7.98 2.69
N VAL A 71 5.33 -8.18 1.67
CA VAL A 71 5.13 -7.57 0.35
C VAL A 71 4.36 -8.54 -0.53
N ASP A 72 3.28 -8.04 -1.14
CA ASP A 72 2.50 -8.76 -2.14
C ASP A 72 3.07 -8.45 -3.52
N MET A 73 3.76 -9.42 -4.10
CA MET A 73 4.29 -9.37 -5.47
C MET A 73 3.29 -9.96 -6.49
N ARG A 74 2.00 -10.01 -6.16
CA ARG A 74 0.88 -10.61 -6.88
C ARG A 74 0.89 -12.13 -6.86
N THR A 75 1.83 -12.76 -7.53
CA THR A 75 1.95 -14.21 -7.60
C THR A 75 2.72 -14.82 -6.45
N ASP A 76 3.54 -14.04 -5.78
CA ASP A 76 4.39 -14.48 -4.69
C ASP A 76 4.27 -13.54 -3.48
N LEU A 77 4.48 -14.06 -2.27
CA LEU A 77 4.55 -13.28 -1.04
C LEU A 77 5.96 -13.37 -0.47
N HIS A 78 6.50 -12.22 -0.12
CA HIS A 78 7.75 -12.17 0.61
C HIS A 78 7.53 -11.48 1.96
N TRP A 79 7.96 -12.10 3.05
CA TRP A 79 7.77 -11.58 4.40
C TRP A 79 9.08 -11.39 5.16
N TYR A 80 9.03 -10.46 6.07
CA TYR A 80 10.08 -10.20 7.04
C TYR A 80 9.46 -10.06 8.44
N VAL A 81 10.10 -10.70 9.42
CA VAL A 81 9.77 -10.57 10.85
C VAL A 81 11.02 -10.11 11.58
N GLU A 82 10.91 -9.06 12.37
CA GLU A 82 11.97 -8.56 13.25
C GLU A 82 12.46 -9.68 14.18
N GLU A 83 13.79 -9.86 14.30
CA GLU A 83 14.40 -11.00 14.98
C GLU A 83 13.86 -11.23 16.38
N LYS A 84 13.73 -10.17 17.17
CA LYS A 84 13.22 -10.24 18.54
C LYS A 84 11.75 -10.66 18.67
N PHE A 85 11.00 -10.68 17.56
CA PHE A 85 9.60 -11.06 17.52
C PHE A 85 9.34 -12.36 16.75
N ARG A 86 10.41 -13.04 16.29
CA ARG A 86 10.30 -14.36 15.66
C ARG A 86 9.82 -15.40 16.69
N GLY A 87 9.12 -16.41 16.21
CA GLY A 87 8.60 -17.49 17.08
C GLY A 87 7.35 -17.14 17.89
N HIS A 88 6.86 -15.90 17.88
CA HIS A 88 5.67 -15.47 18.63
C HIS A 88 4.35 -15.72 17.89
N GLY A 89 4.39 -16.26 16.67
CA GLY A 89 3.19 -16.62 15.90
C GLY A 89 2.49 -15.45 15.20
N TYR A 90 2.96 -14.20 15.29
CA TYR A 90 2.33 -13.03 14.69
C TYR A 90 2.03 -13.22 13.20
N LEU A 91 3.02 -13.67 12.42
CA LEU A 91 2.88 -13.87 10.98
C LEU A 91 1.84 -14.95 10.66
N THR A 92 1.92 -16.12 11.31
CA THR A 92 0.99 -17.23 11.07
C THR A 92 -0.45 -16.86 11.41
N LYS A 93 -0.65 -16.20 12.57
CA LYS A 93 -1.97 -15.79 13.04
C LYS A 93 -2.59 -14.79 12.07
N THR A 94 -1.87 -13.73 11.73
CA THR A 94 -2.40 -12.66 10.87
C THR A 94 -2.62 -13.10 9.44
N LEU A 95 -1.78 -14.01 8.89
CA LEU A 95 -2.04 -14.65 7.61
C LEU A 95 -3.38 -15.38 7.61
N LYS A 96 -3.63 -16.23 8.63
CA LYS A 96 -4.87 -17.03 8.72
C LYS A 96 -6.12 -16.19 8.94
N GLU A 97 -6.04 -15.17 9.80
CA GLU A 97 -7.22 -14.47 10.29
C GLU A 97 -7.61 -13.25 9.43
N VAL A 98 -6.65 -12.65 8.72
CA VAL A 98 -6.87 -11.38 8.03
C VAL A 98 -6.30 -11.38 6.60
N ILE A 99 -5.01 -11.65 6.44
CA ILE A 99 -4.30 -11.32 5.20
C ILE A 99 -4.76 -12.19 4.04
N LEU A 100 -4.94 -13.50 4.24
CA LEU A 100 -5.39 -14.40 3.19
C LEU A 100 -6.83 -14.10 2.77
N TYR A 101 -7.72 -13.75 3.69
CA TYR A 101 -9.08 -13.30 3.35
C TYR A 101 -9.05 -12.06 2.45
N HIS A 102 -8.21 -11.08 2.77
CA HIS A 102 -8.07 -9.89 1.94
C HIS A 102 -7.43 -10.20 0.58
N LEU A 103 -6.42 -11.07 0.51
CA LEU A 103 -5.78 -11.49 -0.74
C LEU A 103 -6.76 -12.23 -1.67
N PHE A 104 -7.53 -13.16 -1.14
CA PHE A 104 -8.46 -13.98 -1.91
C PHE A 104 -9.73 -13.25 -2.39
N GLN A 105 -9.92 -12.00 -2.00
CA GLN A 105 -10.92 -11.15 -2.65
C GLN A 105 -10.61 -10.83 -4.11
N SER A 106 -9.35 -10.90 -4.51
CA SER A 106 -8.87 -10.51 -5.84
C SER A 106 -8.18 -11.64 -6.62
N ARG A 107 -8.06 -12.84 -6.05
CA ARG A 107 -7.36 -13.98 -6.66
C ARG A 107 -7.88 -15.30 -6.10
N ASN A 108 -7.68 -16.40 -6.84
CA ASN A 108 -8.13 -17.75 -6.46
C ASN A 108 -6.99 -18.65 -5.97
N GLU A 109 -5.75 -18.20 -6.09
CA GLU A 109 -4.58 -18.92 -5.60
C GLU A 109 -3.49 -17.95 -5.13
N GLN A 110 -2.67 -18.43 -4.21
CA GLN A 110 -1.48 -17.72 -3.76
C GLN A 110 -0.30 -18.68 -3.73
N ARG A 111 0.84 -18.20 -4.20
CA ARG A 111 2.11 -18.93 -4.17
C ARG A 111 3.09 -18.27 -3.23
N ILE A 112 4.05 -19.05 -2.77
CA ILE A 112 5.20 -18.61 -1.99
C ILE A 112 6.41 -19.40 -2.47
N THR A 113 7.47 -18.67 -2.80
CA THR A 113 8.78 -19.24 -3.14
C THR A 113 9.73 -19.02 -1.99
N ILE A 114 10.23 -20.11 -1.37
CA ILE A 114 11.19 -20.02 -0.27
C ILE A 114 12.54 -20.50 -0.79
N ASN A 115 13.49 -19.59 -0.94
CA ASN A 115 14.83 -19.89 -1.47
C ASN A 115 15.80 -20.17 -0.30
N GLN A 116 16.06 -21.46 -0.03
CA GLN A 116 16.94 -21.90 1.05
C GLN A 116 18.37 -21.34 0.93
N ASP A 117 18.93 -21.28 -0.29
CA ASP A 117 20.28 -20.77 -0.52
C ASP A 117 20.42 -19.28 -0.19
N ALA A 118 19.32 -18.52 -0.34
CA ALA A 118 19.30 -17.09 -0.06
C ALA A 118 19.11 -16.76 1.42
N ILE A 119 18.35 -17.58 2.18
CA ILE A 119 17.95 -17.25 3.55
C ILE A 119 18.56 -18.14 4.62
N GLY A 120 19.24 -19.22 4.22
CA GLY A 120 19.84 -20.21 5.11
C GLY A 120 18.85 -21.17 5.74
N ASP A 121 19.36 -22.27 6.29
CA ASP A 121 18.58 -23.42 6.75
C ASP A 121 17.57 -23.08 7.86
N GLU A 122 17.96 -22.24 8.81
CA GLU A 122 17.12 -21.87 9.94
C GLU A 122 15.92 -21.06 9.51
N ASN A 123 16.16 -19.99 8.72
CA ASN A 123 15.08 -19.15 8.18
C ASN A 123 14.20 -19.90 7.17
N PHE A 124 14.80 -20.83 6.40
CA PHE A 124 14.06 -21.70 5.50
C PHE A 124 13.04 -22.55 6.27
N LYS A 125 13.50 -23.29 7.33
CA LYS A 125 12.62 -24.10 8.15
C LYS A 125 11.51 -23.27 8.82
N ALA A 126 11.87 -22.09 9.33
CA ALA A 126 10.89 -21.20 9.95
C ALA A 126 9.82 -20.75 8.94
N SER A 127 10.23 -20.32 7.74
CA SER A 127 9.32 -19.89 6.67
C SER A 127 8.47 -21.04 6.12
N GLU A 128 9.06 -22.23 5.95
CA GLU A 128 8.34 -23.44 5.55
C GLU A 128 7.26 -23.82 6.59
N ASN A 129 7.61 -23.78 7.87
CA ASN A 129 6.66 -24.05 8.96
C ASN A 129 5.48 -23.06 8.95
N VAL A 130 5.73 -21.78 8.69
CA VAL A 130 4.66 -20.79 8.53
C VAL A 130 3.78 -21.16 7.34
N ALA A 131 4.35 -21.39 6.17
CA ALA A 131 3.60 -21.72 4.96
C ALA A 131 2.71 -22.97 5.17
N LEU A 132 3.28 -24.05 5.67
CA LEU A 132 2.54 -25.30 5.92
C LEU A 132 1.46 -25.14 6.98
N SER A 133 1.74 -24.43 8.08
CA SER A 133 0.77 -24.19 9.15
C SER A 133 -0.42 -23.34 8.70
N VAL A 134 -0.25 -22.50 7.68
CA VAL A 134 -1.30 -21.66 7.11
C VAL A 134 -2.12 -22.43 6.06
N GLY A 135 -1.64 -23.57 5.61
CA GLY A 135 -2.36 -24.46 4.69
C GLY A 135 -1.78 -24.52 3.27
N PHE A 136 -0.66 -23.87 3.02
CA PHE A 136 0.04 -24.03 1.74
C PHE A 136 0.52 -25.46 1.57
N LYS A 137 0.41 -25.98 0.35
CA LYS A 137 0.90 -27.32 -0.04
C LYS A 137 2.18 -27.15 -0.86
N LYS A 138 3.21 -27.92 -0.50
CA LYS A 138 4.47 -27.92 -1.24
C LYS A 138 4.27 -28.59 -2.59
N ILE A 139 4.58 -27.88 -3.66
CA ILE A 139 4.57 -28.35 -5.04
C ILE A 139 5.93 -28.05 -5.65
N ASN A 140 6.78 -29.06 -5.80
CA ASN A 140 8.16 -28.91 -6.23
C ASN A 140 8.97 -27.98 -5.31
N LYS A 141 9.38 -26.79 -5.83
CA LYS A 141 10.13 -25.77 -5.10
C LYS A 141 9.26 -24.63 -4.57
N GLU A 142 7.96 -24.66 -4.81
CA GLU A 142 6.99 -23.64 -4.45
C GLU A 142 5.97 -24.19 -3.45
N TYR A 143 5.27 -23.28 -2.80
CA TYR A 143 4.15 -23.59 -1.90
C TYR A 143 2.91 -22.92 -2.48
N LEU A 144 1.85 -23.68 -2.70
CA LEU A 144 0.59 -23.23 -3.30
C LEU A 144 -0.54 -23.33 -2.27
N LEU A 145 -1.32 -22.29 -2.15
CA LEU A 145 -2.61 -22.26 -1.46
C LEU A 145 -3.70 -21.88 -2.46
N GLN A 146 -4.74 -22.71 -2.56
CA GLN A 146 -5.92 -22.43 -3.36
C GLN A 146 -7.05 -21.93 -2.47
N ASP A 147 -7.87 -21.04 -3.00
CA ASP A 147 -9.05 -20.50 -2.33
C ASP A 147 -10.15 -21.56 -2.24
N THR A 148 -10.05 -22.44 -1.24
CA THR A 148 -11.09 -23.43 -0.92
C THR A 148 -11.86 -23.08 0.34
N ASN A 149 -11.37 -22.15 1.16
CA ASN A 149 -11.90 -21.85 2.49
C ASN A 149 -12.09 -20.34 2.78
N TYR A 150 -11.72 -19.47 1.83
CA TYR A 150 -11.77 -18.02 2.02
C TYR A 150 -12.99 -17.45 1.28
N GLN A 151 -14.18 -17.61 1.86
CA GLN A 151 -15.43 -17.19 1.24
C GLN A 151 -15.62 -15.67 1.39
N ILE A 152 -16.33 -15.09 0.43
CA ILE A 152 -16.67 -13.65 0.35
C ILE A 152 -17.42 -13.16 1.60
N GLU A 153 -18.06 -14.06 2.37
CA GLU A 153 -18.74 -13.73 3.62
C GLU A 153 -17.82 -13.10 4.69
N ASN A 154 -16.50 -13.32 4.58
CA ASN A 154 -15.48 -12.75 5.44
C ASN A 154 -14.73 -11.57 4.75
N TYR A 155 -15.45 -10.79 3.95
CA TYR A 155 -14.86 -9.64 3.26
C TYR A 155 -14.24 -8.66 4.26
N ILE A 156 -12.96 -8.33 4.04
CA ILE A 156 -12.20 -7.40 4.87
C ILE A 156 -11.92 -6.15 4.03
N ASP A 157 -12.73 -5.11 4.22
CA ASP A 157 -12.52 -3.83 3.52
C ASP A 157 -11.61 -2.87 4.29
N GLY A 158 -11.40 -3.14 5.57
CA GLY A 158 -10.72 -2.24 6.49
C GLY A 158 -11.62 -1.09 6.95
N ASP A 159 -11.26 -0.50 8.07
CA ASP A 159 -11.93 0.70 8.56
C ASP A 159 -11.64 1.87 7.64
N ASN A 160 -12.68 2.57 7.19
CA ASN A 160 -12.51 3.84 6.51
C ASN A 160 -11.97 4.86 7.54
N THR A 161 -10.68 5.12 7.48
CA THR A 161 -10.12 6.24 8.23
C THR A 161 -10.64 7.53 7.60
N VAL A 162 -11.39 8.30 8.38
CA VAL A 162 -11.87 9.61 7.97
C VAL A 162 -10.66 10.50 7.73
N MET A 163 -10.55 11.03 6.51
CA MET A 163 -9.47 11.97 6.19
C MET A 163 -9.76 13.31 6.87
N SER A 164 -8.77 13.86 7.60
CA SER A 164 -8.95 15.18 8.23
C SER A 164 -9.06 16.30 7.19
N GLU A 165 -9.71 17.41 7.55
CA GLU A 165 -9.86 18.57 6.67
C GLU A 165 -8.49 19.15 6.26
N GLU A 166 -7.54 19.20 7.18
CA GLU A 166 -6.17 19.66 6.92
C GLU A 166 -5.47 18.78 5.88
N LYS A 167 -5.70 17.47 5.93
CA LYS A 167 -5.15 16.52 4.93
C LYS A 167 -5.77 16.75 3.57
N VAL A 168 -7.08 16.96 3.48
CA VAL A 168 -7.79 17.30 2.24
C VAL A 168 -7.24 18.59 1.65
N ASP A 169 -7.12 19.64 2.45
CA ASP A 169 -6.59 20.93 2.01
C ASP A 169 -5.12 20.84 1.56
N SER A 170 -4.32 20.01 2.22
CA SER A 170 -2.94 19.74 1.82
C SER A 170 -2.91 19.04 0.44
N LEU A 171 -3.72 18.00 0.23
CA LEU A 171 -3.82 17.29 -1.05
C LEU A 171 -4.33 18.21 -2.16
N LYS A 172 -5.36 19.00 -1.89
CA LYS A 172 -5.89 20.01 -2.81
C LYS A 172 -4.81 20.99 -3.27
N LYS A 173 -4.01 21.51 -2.33
CA LYS A 173 -2.87 22.41 -2.66
C LYS A 173 -1.84 21.69 -3.53
N ARG A 174 -1.55 20.42 -3.27
CA ARG A 174 -0.60 19.63 -4.09
C ARG A 174 -1.12 19.45 -5.51
N ILE A 175 -2.39 19.07 -5.69
CA ILE A 175 -3.01 18.91 -7.02
C ILE A 175 -2.97 20.24 -7.79
N LYS A 176 -3.31 21.37 -7.15
CA LYS A 176 -3.25 22.68 -7.79
C LYS A 176 -1.84 23.06 -8.24
N ARG A 177 -0.82 22.75 -7.43
CA ARG A 177 0.59 23.01 -7.82
C ARG A 177 0.99 22.17 -9.02
N LEU A 178 0.56 20.90 -9.10
CA LEU A 178 0.81 20.04 -10.27
C LEU A 178 0.11 20.60 -11.52
N ALA A 179 -1.14 21.04 -11.40
CA ALA A 179 -1.85 21.67 -12.50
C ALA A 179 -1.13 22.94 -13.01
N GLN A 180 -0.68 23.79 -12.09
CA GLN A 180 0.08 24.99 -12.43
C GLN A 180 1.44 24.65 -13.10
N SER A 181 2.16 23.64 -12.57
CA SER A 181 3.43 23.20 -13.17
C SER A 181 3.21 22.69 -14.59
N LEU A 182 2.12 21.94 -14.83
CA LEU A 182 1.78 21.45 -16.16
C LEU A 182 1.43 22.60 -17.11
N SER A 183 0.69 23.62 -16.66
CA SER A 183 0.41 24.83 -17.46
C SER A 183 1.68 25.62 -17.80
N MET A 184 2.66 25.65 -16.90
CA MET A 184 3.95 26.30 -17.17
C MET A 184 4.72 25.54 -18.27
N ILE A 185 4.74 24.20 -18.21
CA ILE A 185 5.36 23.34 -19.25
C ILE A 185 4.63 23.55 -20.59
N GLN A 186 3.30 23.56 -20.59
CA GLN A 186 2.51 23.86 -21.78
C GLN A 186 2.92 25.18 -22.42
N THR A 187 3.00 26.25 -21.63
CA THR A 187 3.40 27.59 -22.12
C THR A 187 4.80 27.57 -22.70
N GLU A 188 5.75 26.90 -22.08
CA GLU A 188 7.13 26.79 -22.57
C GLU A 188 7.18 26.10 -23.92
N ILE A 189 6.43 25.02 -24.11
CA ILE A 189 6.35 24.28 -25.38
C ILE A 189 5.63 25.12 -26.45
N GLU A 190 4.51 25.75 -26.10
CA GLU A 190 3.75 26.65 -26.99
C GLU A 190 4.63 27.77 -27.56
N MET A 191 5.38 28.41 -26.67
CA MET A 191 6.27 29.51 -27.10
C MET A 191 7.45 29.06 -27.97
N THR A 192 7.79 27.76 -27.94
CA THR A 192 8.89 27.18 -28.73
C THR A 192 8.41 26.56 -30.04
N LEU A 193 7.30 25.78 -29.99
CA LEU A 193 6.80 25.00 -31.13
C LEU A 193 5.53 25.58 -31.77
N GLY A 194 4.93 26.60 -31.16
CA GLY A 194 3.60 27.10 -31.51
C GLY A 194 2.48 26.24 -30.96
N MET A 195 1.25 26.62 -31.32
CA MET A 195 0.05 25.88 -30.93
C MET A 195 -0.08 24.60 -31.76
N VAL A 196 0.19 23.45 -31.15
CA VAL A 196 0.05 22.13 -31.75
C VAL A 196 -0.87 21.29 -30.87
N ASP A 197 -1.48 20.22 -31.39
CA ASP A 197 -2.44 19.37 -30.69
C ASP A 197 -1.94 18.94 -29.33
N PHE A 198 -0.66 18.56 -29.22
CA PHE A 198 -0.04 18.17 -27.94
C PHE A 198 -0.09 19.29 -26.88
N VAL A 199 0.05 20.53 -27.27
CA VAL A 199 0.00 21.72 -26.39
C VAL A 199 -1.43 21.91 -25.86
N GLU A 200 -2.43 21.73 -26.74
CA GLU A 200 -3.85 21.80 -26.38
C GLU A 200 -4.20 20.69 -25.37
N GLU A 201 -3.81 19.44 -25.63
CA GLU A 201 -4.02 18.30 -24.72
C GLU A 201 -3.39 18.50 -23.32
N LEU A 202 -2.18 19.11 -23.26
CA LEU A 202 -1.55 19.47 -21.99
C LEU A 202 -2.39 20.50 -21.21
N GLY A 203 -2.92 21.52 -21.90
CA GLY A 203 -3.77 22.54 -21.31
C GLY A 203 -5.07 21.99 -20.75
N GLU A 204 -5.71 21.09 -21.49
CA GLU A 204 -6.91 20.38 -21.04
C GLU A 204 -6.61 19.51 -19.80
N THR A 205 -5.48 18.83 -19.81
CA THR A 205 -5.04 18.01 -18.66
C THR A 205 -4.81 18.87 -17.42
N ALA A 206 -4.12 20.03 -17.56
CA ALA A 206 -3.91 20.97 -16.47
C ALA A 206 -5.24 21.51 -15.91
N THR A 207 -6.17 21.84 -16.79
CA THR A 207 -7.51 22.33 -16.43
C THR A 207 -8.29 21.24 -15.67
N THR A 208 -8.25 20.01 -16.16
CA THR A 208 -8.89 18.85 -15.52
C THR A 208 -8.33 18.61 -14.12
N LEU A 209 -7.00 18.62 -13.96
CA LEU A 209 -6.36 18.50 -12.65
C LEU A 209 -6.79 19.61 -11.69
N ASN A 210 -6.86 20.85 -12.17
CA ASN A 210 -7.32 21.96 -11.33
C ASN A 210 -8.77 21.77 -10.86
N LYS A 211 -9.66 21.27 -11.72
CA LYS A 211 -11.03 20.92 -11.36
C LYS A 211 -11.08 19.81 -10.31
N GLN A 212 -10.33 18.73 -10.49
CA GLN A 212 -10.25 17.62 -9.52
C GLN A 212 -9.83 18.07 -8.12
N ALA A 213 -9.07 19.17 -8.02
CA ALA A 213 -8.74 19.75 -6.72
C ALA A 213 -9.97 20.32 -5.97
N PHE A 214 -11.01 20.74 -6.69
CA PHE A 214 -12.30 21.15 -6.08
C PHE A 214 -13.15 19.93 -5.78
N ASP A 215 -13.27 19.00 -6.73
CA ASP A 215 -14.07 17.78 -6.60
C ASP A 215 -13.64 16.97 -5.36
N LEU A 216 -12.33 16.92 -5.04
CA LEU A 216 -11.83 16.26 -3.84
C LEU A 216 -12.48 16.78 -2.55
N LYS A 217 -12.72 18.08 -2.45
CA LYS A 217 -13.35 18.66 -1.25
C LYS A 217 -14.84 18.33 -1.19
N GLU A 218 -15.51 18.29 -2.34
CA GLU A 218 -16.94 17.93 -2.43
C GLU A 218 -17.16 16.47 -2.03
N ILE A 219 -16.34 15.54 -2.58
CA ILE A 219 -16.38 14.12 -2.23
C ILE A 219 -16.14 13.93 -0.72
N TRP A 220 -15.13 14.60 -0.19
CA TRP A 220 -14.83 14.51 1.24
C TRP A 220 -16.01 15.02 2.09
N TRP A 221 -16.66 16.11 1.70
CA TRP A 221 -17.84 16.64 2.37
C TRP A 221 -19.02 15.65 2.32
N GLU A 222 -19.25 15.02 1.20
CA GLU A 222 -20.33 14.04 1.03
C GLU A 222 -20.14 12.82 1.91
N GLU A 223 -18.93 12.27 1.93
CA GLU A 223 -18.57 11.09 2.75
C GLU A 223 -18.67 11.39 4.25
N ASN A 224 -18.34 12.61 4.68
CA ASN A 224 -18.35 12.98 6.09
C ASN A 224 -19.63 13.66 6.58
N LYS A 225 -20.60 13.86 5.71
CA LYS A 225 -21.87 14.59 6.01
C LYS A 225 -22.65 14.02 7.18
N ASN A 226 -22.57 12.72 7.40
CA ASN A 226 -23.26 12.03 8.50
C ASN A 226 -22.50 12.17 9.83
N SER A 227 -21.18 12.28 9.82
CA SER A 227 -20.35 12.49 11.01
C SER A 227 -20.59 13.89 11.61
N PHE A 228 -20.72 14.90 10.77
CA PHE A 228 -20.97 16.28 11.20
C PHE A 228 -22.39 16.56 11.70
N LYS A 229 -23.38 15.69 11.37
CA LYS A 229 -24.74 15.83 11.93
C LYS A 229 -24.83 15.37 13.37
N ASN A 230 -24.07 14.36 13.75
CA ASN A 230 -24.07 13.81 15.11
C ASN A 230 -23.37 14.71 16.12
N GLU A 231 -22.41 15.57 15.69
CA GLU A 231 -21.74 16.53 16.58
C GLU A 231 -22.57 17.79 16.89
N LYS A 232 -23.70 18.03 16.20
CA LYS A 232 -24.57 19.18 16.45
C LYS A 232 -25.76 18.86 17.33
N ASP A 233 -25.99 17.59 17.60
CA ASP A 233 -27.11 17.12 18.44
C ASP A 233 -26.65 16.69 19.86
N GLU A 234 -25.36 16.90 20.21
CA GLU A 234 -24.82 16.86 21.58
C GLU A 234 -24.54 18.29 22.11
#